data_0d1a358a36854aa0919c969dc5dd41a0
#
_entry.id   0d1a358a36854aa0919c969dc5dd41a0
#
_cell.length_a   1.000
_cell.length_b   1.000
_cell.length_c   1.000
_cell.angle_alpha   90.00
_cell.angle_beta   90.00
_cell.angle_gamma   90.00
#
_symmetry.space_group_name_H-M   'P 1'
#
loop_
_entity.id
_entity.type
_entity.pdbx_description
1 polymer ?
#
loop_
_entity_poly.entity_id
_entity_poly.type
_entity_poly.pdbx_seq_one_letter_code
_entity_poly.pdbx_strand_id
1 'polypeptide(L)'
;DEALLERSPFELSGGQKRRVAVAGVMAMKPRILVLDEPAAGLDPEGRDEILSEVKDYHKKTGTTVLLVSHSMEDIAKYADKVLVMSRKKIAMYDTVKKVFARAPELLELGLSVPQVTKIFLKLREMGVDVPADVYTIPYAVKTILAAKARRDAGETLVLPRNENTQEGGAAGC
;
A
#
# COMPACT_ATOMS: atom_id res chain seq x y z
N ASP A 1 9.87 -18.17 19.55
CA ASP A 1 10.32 -19.58 19.58
C ASP A 1 11.43 -19.69 20.62
N GLU A 2 11.16 -20.42 21.71
CA GLU A 2 12.13 -20.64 22.83
C GLU A 2 13.43 -21.25 22.32
N ALA A 3 13.39 -22.06 21.25
CA ALA A 3 14.59 -22.66 20.65
C ALA A 3 15.60 -21.61 20.12
N LEU A 4 15.22 -20.36 19.97
CA LEU A 4 16.11 -19.30 19.52
C LEU A 4 16.87 -18.61 20.67
N LEU A 5 16.42 -18.77 21.93
CA LEU A 5 17.01 -18.07 23.07
C LEU A 5 18.45 -18.50 23.35
N GLU A 6 18.77 -19.77 23.09
CA GLU A 6 20.10 -20.35 23.35
C GLU A 6 21.03 -20.28 22.11
N ARG A 7 20.53 -19.77 20.97
CA ARG A 7 21.34 -19.72 19.74
C ARG A 7 22.20 -18.46 19.69
N SER A 8 23.40 -18.63 19.15
CA SER A 8 24.25 -17.49 18.80
C SER A 8 23.55 -16.60 17.77
N PRO A 9 23.59 -15.26 17.90
CA PRO A 9 23.08 -14.35 16.87
C PRO A 9 23.65 -14.61 15.47
N PHE A 10 24.85 -15.18 15.38
CA PHE A 10 25.49 -15.51 14.10
C PHE A 10 24.84 -16.71 13.39
N GLU A 11 24.18 -17.59 14.13
CA GLU A 11 23.49 -18.79 13.62
C GLU A 11 22.05 -18.48 13.13
N LEU A 12 21.54 -17.28 13.42
CA LEU A 12 20.21 -16.88 13.00
C LEU A 12 20.19 -16.52 11.53
N SER A 13 19.09 -16.88 10.84
CA SER A 13 18.81 -16.39 9.49
C SER A 13 18.67 -14.86 9.47
N GLY A 14 18.76 -14.24 8.29
CA GLY A 14 18.57 -12.79 8.14
C GLY A 14 17.22 -12.31 8.68
N GLY A 15 16.15 -13.05 8.41
CA GLY A 15 14.81 -12.76 8.92
C GLY A 15 14.70 -12.91 10.44
N GLN A 16 15.31 -13.95 11.01
CA GLN A 16 15.36 -14.15 12.47
C GLN A 16 16.14 -13.03 13.16
N LYS A 17 17.32 -12.64 12.64
CA LYS A 17 18.09 -11.49 13.14
C LYS A 17 17.25 -10.22 13.17
N ARG A 18 16.50 -9.97 12.11
CA ARG A 18 15.66 -8.78 11.99
C ARG A 18 14.52 -8.77 13.01
N ARG A 19 13.84 -9.90 13.17
CA ARG A 19 12.79 -10.06 14.20
C ARG A 19 13.34 -9.85 15.61
N VAL A 20 14.49 -10.44 15.93
CA VAL A 20 15.15 -10.24 17.23
C VAL A 20 15.52 -8.78 17.45
N ALA A 21 16.04 -8.09 16.43
CA ALA A 21 16.38 -6.67 16.53
C ALA A 21 15.14 -5.80 16.80
N VAL A 22 14.04 -6.02 16.07
CA VAL A 22 12.76 -5.31 16.29
C VAL A 22 12.23 -5.60 17.69
N ALA A 23 12.21 -6.87 18.13
CA ALA A 23 11.76 -7.27 19.45
C ALA A 23 12.59 -6.61 20.56
N GLY A 24 13.92 -6.53 20.38
CA GLY A 24 14.81 -5.86 21.33
C GLY A 24 14.49 -4.38 21.53
N VAL A 25 14.19 -3.65 20.45
CA VAL A 25 13.77 -2.24 20.53
C VAL A 25 12.40 -2.11 21.18
N MET A 26 11.44 -3.00 20.83
CA MET A 26 10.09 -3.01 21.42
C MET A 26 10.12 -3.32 22.94
N ALA A 27 11.05 -4.17 23.39
CA ALA A 27 11.22 -4.51 24.81
C ALA A 27 11.58 -3.29 25.68
N MET A 28 12.19 -2.27 25.10
CA MET A 28 12.50 -1.01 25.79
C MET A 28 11.26 -0.12 26.02
N LYS A 29 10.10 -0.52 25.49
CA LYS A 29 8.82 0.21 25.60
C LYS A 29 8.93 1.69 25.21
N PRO A 30 9.46 2.02 24.02
CA PRO A 30 9.65 3.39 23.61
C PRO A 30 8.31 4.09 23.41
N ARG A 31 8.24 5.40 23.63
CA ARG A 31 7.07 6.22 23.28
C ARG A 31 6.92 6.41 21.77
N ILE A 32 8.04 6.44 21.05
CA ILE A 32 8.11 6.56 19.59
C ILE A 32 9.06 5.47 19.09
N LEU A 33 8.56 4.63 18.18
CA LEU A 33 9.31 3.57 17.51
C LEU A 33 9.51 3.96 16.05
N VAL A 34 10.75 4.12 15.62
CA VAL A 34 11.11 4.40 14.21
C VAL A 34 11.66 3.13 13.58
N LEU A 35 11.05 2.69 12.50
CA LEU A 35 11.44 1.51 11.75
C LEU A 35 11.71 1.90 10.30
N ASP A 36 12.96 1.74 9.88
CA ASP A 36 13.40 2.00 8.51
C ASP A 36 13.54 0.66 7.77
N GLU A 37 12.67 0.46 6.78
CA GLU A 37 12.58 -0.75 5.97
C GLU A 37 12.61 -2.07 6.80
N PRO A 38 11.76 -2.22 7.84
CA PRO A 38 11.86 -3.37 8.75
C PRO A 38 11.59 -4.72 8.09
N ALA A 39 10.91 -4.74 6.96
CA ALA A 39 10.54 -5.95 6.22
C ALA A 39 11.36 -6.16 4.93
N ALA A 40 12.38 -5.33 4.66
CA ALA A 40 13.19 -5.47 3.45
C ALA A 40 13.95 -6.80 3.42
N GLY A 41 13.92 -7.47 2.25
CA GLY A 41 14.61 -8.73 2.04
C GLY A 41 13.96 -9.96 2.69
N LEU A 42 12.78 -9.81 3.27
CA LEU A 42 11.98 -10.93 3.76
C LEU A 42 11.04 -11.46 2.66
N ASP A 43 10.70 -12.73 2.77
CA ASP A 43 9.60 -13.32 2.02
C ASP A 43 8.25 -12.71 2.46
N PRO A 44 7.17 -12.91 1.69
CA PRO A 44 5.87 -12.32 2.00
C PRO A 44 5.32 -12.68 3.38
N GLU A 45 5.55 -13.90 3.84
CA GLU A 45 5.08 -14.37 5.16
C GLU A 45 5.84 -13.69 6.30
N GLY A 46 7.17 -13.70 6.26
CA GLY A 46 8.01 -13.04 7.27
C GLY A 46 7.81 -11.52 7.31
N ARG A 47 7.50 -10.90 6.16
CA ARG A 47 7.12 -9.48 6.08
C ARG A 47 5.81 -9.20 6.81
N ASP A 48 4.77 -9.98 6.51
CA ASP A 48 3.46 -9.84 7.15
C ASP A 48 3.54 -10.10 8.66
N GLU A 49 4.34 -11.07 9.07
CA GLU A 49 4.57 -11.42 10.47
C GLU A 49 5.14 -10.21 11.24
N ILE A 50 6.27 -9.65 10.81
CA ILE A 50 6.91 -8.49 11.47
C ILE A 50 5.96 -7.28 11.53
N LEU A 51 5.32 -6.92 10.42
CA LEU A 51 4.49 -5.73 10.36
C LEU A 51 3.21 -5.89 11.15
N SER A 52 2.65 -7.11 11.23
CA SER A 52 1.50 -7.41 12.09
C SER A 52 1.87 -7.30 13.58
N GLU A 53 3.02 -7.84 13.98
CA GLU A 53 3.52 -7.73 15.36
C GLU A 53 3.73 -6.27 15.77
N VAL A 54 4.32 -5.44 14.90
CA VAL A 54 4.49 -4.01 15.14
C VAL A 54 3.14 -3.30 15.29
N LYS A 55 2.17 -3.63 14.44
CA LYS A 55 0.81 -3.06 14.49
C LYS A 55 0.09 -3.46 15.79
N ASP A 56 0.22 -4.70 16.20
CA ASP A 56 -0.37 -5.18 17.45
C ASP A 56 0.30 -4.56 18.68
N TYR A 57 1.61 -4.38 18.64
CA TYR A 57 2.35 -3.66 19.67
C TYR A 57 1.86 -2.21 19.78
N HIS A 58 1.74 -1.48 18.65
CA HIS A 58 1.16 -0.14 18.61
C HIS A 58 -0.21 -0.09 19.26
N LYS A 59 -1.11 -1.01 18.91
CA LYS A 59 -2.47 -1.07 19.47
C LYS A 59 -2.50 -1.34 20.97
N LYS A 60 -1.62 -2.24 21.44
CA LYS A 60 -1.55 -2.65 22.86
C LYS A 60 -0.92 -1.59 23.76
N THR A 61 0.06 -0.86 23.25
CA THR A 61 0.89 0.04 24.07
C THR A 61 0.60 1.53 23.86
N GLY A 62 -0.06 1.88 22.75
CA GLY A 62 -0.20 3.28 22.33
C GLY A 62 1.09 3.92 21.82
N THR A 63 2.15 3.15 21.62
CA THR A 63 3.42 3.63 21.06
C THR A 63 3.19 4.22 19.68
N THR A 64 3.70 5.43 19.42
CA THR A 64 3.70 5.99 18.07
C THR A 64 4.72 5.26 17.21
N VAL A 65 4.29 4.70 16.10
CA VAL A 65 5.18 4.02 15.14
C VAL A 65 5.36 4.87 13.90
N LEU A 66 6.61 5.17 13.56
CA LEU A 66 7.00 5.78 12.28
C LEU A 66 7.64 4.68 11.43
N LEU A 67 6.89 4.23 10.42
CA LEU A 67 7.33 3.23 9.46
C LEU A 67 7.82 3.91 8.19
N VAL A 68 9.08 3.71 7.83
CA VAL A 68 9.61 4.09 6.51
C VAL A 68 9.63 2.84 5.64
N SER A 69 8.98 2.90 4.49
CA SER A 69 8.94 1.79 3.53
C SER A 69 8.75 2.30 2.11
N HIS A 70 9.31 1.58 1.15
CA HIS A 70 9.04 1.75 -0.29
C HIS A 70 7.94 0.81 -0.81
N SER A 71 7.45 -0.11 0.03
CA SER A 71 6.33 -1.00 -0.30
C SER A 71 5.00 -0.28 -0.11
N MET A 72 4.35 0.05 -1.19
CA MET A 72 3.03 0.70 -1.14
C MET A 72 1.97 -0.22 -0.57
N GLU A 73 2.11 -1.53 -0.75
CA GLU A 73 1.25 -2.56 -0.18
C GLU A 73 1.32 -2.59 1.35
N ASP A 74 2.54 -2.50 1.91
CA ASP A 74 2.74 -2.48 3.35
C ASP A 74 2.14 -1.21 3.96
N ILE A 75 2.40 -0.05 3.35
CA ILE A 75 1.83 1.22 3.77
C ILE A 75 0.29 1.15 3.71
N ALA A 76 -0.27 0.62 2.63
CA ALA A 76 -1.72 0.48 2.45
C ALA A 76 -2.38 -0.42 3.50
N LYS A 77 -1.66 -1.46 3.96
CA LYS A 77 -2.17 -2.48 4.88
C LYS A 77 -1.98 -2.11 6.35
N TYR A 78 -0.86 -1.47 6.70
CA TYR A 78 -0.43 -1.32 8.08
C TYR A 78 -0.48 0.11 8.62
N ALA A 79 -0.35 1.14 7.77
CA ALA A 79 -0.35 2.53 8.22
C ALA A 79 -1.77 3.10 8.41
N ASP A 80 -1.92 4.05 9.33
CA ASP A 80 -3.13 4.84 9.52
C ASP A 80 -3.06 6.16 8.74
N LYS A 81 -1.86 6.77 8.72
CA LYS A 81 -1.55 8.01 8.00
C LYS A 81 -0.29 7.84 7.18
N VAL A 82 -0.21 8.58 6.10
CA VAL A 82 0.95 8.59 5.20
C VAL A 82 1.50 10.00 5.08
N LEU A 83 2.80 10.13 5.28
CA LEU A 83 3.56 11.32 4.98
C LEU A 83 4.38 11.06 3.73
N VAL A 84 4.11 11.81 2.67
CA VAL A 84 4.83 11.74 1.40
C VAL A 84 5.83 12.86 1.34
N MET A 85 7.08 12.52 1.11
CA MET A 85 8.16 13.48 0.91
C MET A 85 8.58 13.54 -0.56
N SER A 86 8.72 14.74 -1.09
CA SER A 86 9.29 14.98 -2.41
C SER A 86 10.14 16.25 -2.38
N ARG A 87 11.30 16.21 -3.05
CA ARG A 87 12.23 17.36 -3.15
C ARG A 87 12.53 18.00 -1.78
N LYS A 88 12.76 17.18 -0.74
CA LYS A 88 13.06 17.60 0.65
C LYS A 88 11.92 18.38 1.33
N LYS A 89 10.68 18.27 0.84
CA LYS A 89 9.49 18.89 1.42
C LYS A 89 8.39 17.85 1.61
N ILE A 90 7.48 18.13 2.53
CA ILE A 90 6.26 17.33 2.69
C ILE A 90 5.34 17.68 1.51
N ALA A 91 5.10 16.69 0.65
CA ALA A 91 4.18 16.82 -0.47
C ALA A 91 2.73 16.52 -0.06
N MET A 92 2.54 15.48 0.79
CA MET A 92 1.22 15.11 1.31
C MET A 92 1.35 14.60 2.75
N TYR A 93 0.32 14.84 3.55
CA TYR A 93 0.17 14.22 4.87
C TYR A 93 -1.31 14.07 5.18
N ASP A 94 -1.83 12.86 5.13
CA ASP A 94 -3.23 12.54 5.42
C ASP A 94 -3.40 11.04 5.73
N THR A 95 -4.64 10.60 5.90
CA THR A 95 -4.98 9.19 6.03
C THR A 95 -4.56 8.41 4.76
N VAL A 96 -4.28 7.13 4.93
CA VAL A 96 -3.93 6.22 3.82
C VAL A 96 -4.93 6.33 2.67
N LYS A 97 -6.24 6.31 2.99
CA LYS A 97 -7.32 6.43 2.01
C LYS A 97 -7.22 7.71 1.17
N LYS A 98 -7.03 8.86 1.81
CA LYS A 98 -6.97 10.15 1.11
C LYS A 98 -5.71 10.32 0.28
N VAL A 99 -4.58 9.77 0.75
CA VAL A 99 -3.32 9.81 0.00
C VAL A 99 -3.42 8.95 -1.25
N PHE A 100 -3.88 7.70 -1.14
CA PHE A 100 -4.02 6.82 -2.31
C PHE A 100 -5.18 7.19 -3.24
N ALA A 101 -6.19 7.93 -2.79
CA ALA A 101 -7.18 8.53 -3.68
C ALA A 101 -6.56 9.55 -4.66
N ARG A 102 -5.39 10.12 -4.30
CA ARG A 102 -4.59 11.01 -5.15
C ARG A 102 -3.49 10.25 -5.92
N ALA A 103 -3.78 9.02 -6.32
CA ALA A 103 -2.82 8.16 -7.02
C ALA A 103 -2.17 8.80 -8.26
N PRO A 104 -2.87 9.56 -9.13
CA PRO A 104 -2.23 10.27 -10.25
C PRO A 104 -1.12 11.22 -9.79
N GLU A 105 -1.36 12.00 -8.74
CA GLU A 105 -0.36 12.93 -8.19
C GLU A 105 0.87 12.21 -7.61
N LEU A 106 0.65 11.04 -6.95
CA LEU A 106 1.76 10.20 -6.46
C LEU A 106 2.65 9.73 -7.62
N LEU A 107 2.04 9.32 -8.73
CA LEU A 107 2.75 8.89 -9.93
C LEU A 107 3.53 10.06 -10.58
N GLU A 108 2.97 11.27 -10.62
CA GLU A 108 3.66 12.48 -11.09
C GLU A 108 4.86 12.84 -10.21
N LEU A 109 4.80 12.56 -8.91
CA LEU A 109 5.93 12.72 -7.99
C LEU A 109 7.01 11.63 -8.15
N GLY A 110 6.81 10.67 -9.09
CA GLY A 110 7.72 9.54 -9.32
C GLY A 110 7.59 8.42 -8.29
N LEU A 111 6.52 8.42 -7.51
CA LEU A 111 6.23 7.37 -6.54
C LEU A 111 5.36 6.28 -7.15
N SER A 112 5.38 5.11 -6.56
CA SER A 112 4.47 4.02 -6.93
C SER A 112 3.16 4.12 -6.16
N VAL A 113 2.19 3.29 -6.54
CA VAL A 113 0.94 3.06 -5.81
C VAL A 113 0.70 1.55 -5.74
N PRO A 114 -0.16 1.06 -4.82
CA PRO A 114 -0.48 -0.36 -4.75
C PRO A 114 -0.93 -0.94 -6.09
N GLN A 115 -0.61 -2.21 -6.36
CA GLN A 115 -0.94 -2.85 -7.64
C GLN A 115 -2.45 -2.79 -7.94
N VAL A 116 -3.28 -3.01 -6.92
CA VAL A 116 -4.74 -2.92 -7.08
C VAL A 116 -5.17 -1.51 -7.50
N THR A 117 -4.52 -0.46 -7.00
CA THR A 117 -4.79 0.93 -7.41
C THR A 117 -4.48 1.14 -8.88
N LYS A 118 -3.35 0.60 -9.39
CA LYS A 118 -2.99 0.66 -10.82
C LYS A 118 -4.05 -0.01 -11.69
N ILE A 119 -4.55 -1.18 -11.27
CA ILE A 119 -5.63 -1.90 -11.97
C ILE A 119 -6.89 -1.02 -12.04
N PHE A 120 -7.30 -0.42 -10.92
CA PHE A 120 -8.50 0.42 -10.88
C PHE A 120 -8.35 1.72 -11.67
N LEU A 121 -7.18 2.33 -11.69
CA LEU A 121 -6.89 3.46 -12.59
C LEU A 121 -7.07 3.03 -14.05
N LYS A 122 -6.54 1.85 -14.43
CA LYS A 122 -6.69 1.33 -15.80
C LYS A 122 -8.13 1.02 -16.17
N LEU A 123 -8.91 0.44 -15.25
CA LEU A 123 -10.34 0.20 -15.47
C LEU A 123 -11.09 1.52 -15.72
N ARG A 124 -10.76 2.58 -14.97
CA ARG A 124 -11.36 3.91 -15.18
C ARG A 124 -10.97 4.52 -16.51
N GLU A 125 -9.70 4.39 -16.94
CA GLU A 125 -9.27 4.82 -18.29
C GLU A 125 -10.03 4.08 -19.40
N MET A 126 -10.42 2.82 -19.17
CA MET A 126 -11.25 2.02 -20.06
C MET A 126 -12.74 2.38 -19.96
N GLY A 127 -13.12 3.36 -19.12
CA GLY A 127 -14.50 3.82 -18.96
C GLY A 127 -15.33 2.99 -17.98
N VAL A 128 -14.73 2.11 -17.19
CA VAL A 128 -15.46 1.35 -16.17
C VAL A 128 -15.70 2.25 -14.95
N ASP A 129 -16.97 2.36 -14.53
CA ASP A 129 -17.34 3.13 -13.35
C ASP A 129 -16.95 2.39 -12.06
N VAL A 130 -15.74 2.68 -11.57
CA VAL A 130 -15.19 2.14 -10.33
C VAL A 130 -14.56 3.26 -9.49
N PRO A 131 -14.56 3.13 -8.14
CA PRO A 131 -13.96 4.13 -7.25
C PRO A 131 -12.46 4.34 -7.53
N ALA A 132 -11.99 5.57 -7.31
CA ALA A 132 -10.58 5.93 -7.45
C ALA A 132 -9.74 5.56 -6.21
N ASP A 133 -10.40 5.33 -5.08
CA ASP A 133 -9.78 5.15 -3.75
C ASP A 133 -9.57 3.68 -3.37
N VAL A 134 -9.43 2.80 -4.36
CA VAL A 134 -9.18 1.37 -4.12
C VAL A 134 -7.70 1.11 -3.99
N TYR A 135 -7.26 0.76 -2.78
CA TYR A 135 -5.84 0.57 -2.45
C TYR A 135 -5.55 -0.73 -1.69
N THR A 136 -6.56 -1.55 -1.38
CA THR A 136 -6.40 -2.86 -0.74
C THR A 136 -7.11 -3.96 -1.53
N ILE A 137 -6.56 -5.18 -1.50
CA ILE A 137 -7.15 -6.34 -2.19
C ILE A 137 -8.58 -6.64 -1.70
N PRO A 138 -8.88 -6.69 -0.38
CA PRO A 138 -10.26 -6.95 0.06
C PRO A 138 -11.27 -5.92 -0.44
N TYR A 139 -10.87 -4.63 -0.48
CA TYR A 139 -11.74 -3.57 -1.01
C TYR A 139 -11.91 -3.70 -2.53
N ALA A 140 -10.86 -4.05 -3.26
CA ALA A 140 -10.91 -4.33 -4.69
C ALA A 140 -11.89 -5.47 -5.02
N VAL A 141 -11.79 -6.59 -4.33
CA VAL A 141 -12.69 -7.75 -4.50
C VAL A 141 -14.14 -7.34 -4.27
N LYS A 142 -14.43 -6.67 -3.14
CA LYS A 142 -15.78 -6.17 -2.83
C LYS A 142 -16.33 -5.26 -3.93
N THR A 143 -15.49 -4.35 -4.44
CA THR A 143 -15.87 -3.38 -5.47
C THR A 143 -16.16 -4.06 -6.81
N ILE A 144 -15.32 -5.02 -7.22
CA ILE A 144 -15.52 -5.77 -8.47
C ILE A 144 -16.79 -6.62 -8.41
N LEU A 145 -17.03 -7.31 -7.29
CA LEU A 145 -18.24 -8.12 -7.11
C LEU A 145 -19.49 -7.25 -7.15
N ALA A 146 -19.46 -6.05 -6.52
CA ALA A 146 -20.58 -5.12 -6.59
C ALA A 146 -20.82 -4.58 -8.01
N ALA A 147 -19.76 -4.26 -8.76
CA ALA A 147 -19.86 -3.84 -10.14
C ALA A 147 -20.43 -4.95 -11.05
N LYS A 148 -19.97 -6.19 -10.83
CA LYS A 148 -20.52 -7.36 -11.55
C LYS A 148 -22.00 -7.56 -11.26
N ALA A 149 -22.41 -7.50 -10.00
CA ALA A 149 -23.82 -7.68 -9.63
C ALA A 149 -24.74 -6.62 -10.28
N ARG A 150 -24.31 -5.34 -10.34
CA ARG A 150 -25.05 -4.28 -11.05
C ARG A 150 -25.19 -4.58 -12.54
N ARG A 151 -24.11 -5.01 -13.20
CA ARG A 151 -24.14 -5.39 -14.61
C ARG A 151 -25.11 -6.56 -14.84
N ASP A 152 -25.06 -7.58 -14.00
CA ASP A 152 -25.91 -8.78 -14.13
C ASP A 152 -27.40 -8.44 -13.82
N ALA A 153 -27.68 -7.36 -13.08
CA ALA A 153 -29.01 -6.80 -12.85
C ALA A 153 -29.52 -5.88 -14.00
N GLY A 154 -28.74 -5.73 -15.08
CA GLY A 154 -29.12 -4.93 -16.24
C GLY A 154 -28.92 -3.41 -16.05
N GLU A 155 -28.26 -2.97 -15.01
CA GLU A 155 -27.82 -1.59 -14.86
C GLU A 155 -26.68 -1.34 -15.84
N THR A 156 -26.92 -0.52 -16.85
CA THR A 156 -25.93 -0.17 -17.88
C THR A 156 -24.77 0.57 -17.22
N LEU A 157 -23.60 -0.07 -17.15
CA LEU A 157 -22.34 0.63 -16.91
C LEU A 157 -22.11 1.58 -18.08
N VAL A 158 -22.44 2.86 -17.92
CA VAL A 158 -22.21 3.87 -18.96
C VAL A 158 -20.70 4.04 -19.09
N LEU A 159 -20.16 3.45 -20.14
CA LEU A 159 -18.78 3.71 -20.56
C LEU A 159 -18.76 5.14 -21.12
N PRO A 160 -17.99 6.09 -20.57
CA PRO A 160 -17.75 7.35 -21.25
C PRO A 160 -17.11 7.05 -22.60
N ARG A 161 -17.72 7.52 -23.70
CA ARG A 161 -17.17 7.40 -25.04
C ARG A 161 -15.84 8.14 -25.07
N ASN A 162 -14.82 7.46 -25.58
CA ASN A 162 -13.52 8.06 -25.87
C ASN A 162 -13.71 8.99 -27.08
N GLU A 163 -13.86 10.31 -26.86
CA GLU A 163 -14.01 11.32 -27.91
C GLU A 163 -12.66 11.67 -28.60
N ASN A 164 -11.66 10.80 -28.56
CA ASN A 164 -10.37 11.00 -29.23
C ASN A 164 -10.11 9.96 -30.33
N THR A 165 -11.07 9.77 -31.23
CA THR A 165 -10.79 9.30 -32.58
C THR A 165 -11.03 10.46 -33.52
N GLN A 166 -10.15 11.44 -33.54
CA GLN A 166 -10.08 12.38 -34.65
C GLN A 166 -9.57 11.61 -35.86
N GLU A 167 -10.47 11.51 -36.80
CA GLU A 167 -10.26 11.10 -38.18
C GLU A 167 -9.05 11.85 -38.79
N GLY A 168 -7.99 11.11 -39.07
CA GLY A 168 -6.98 11.54 -40.03
C GLY A 168 -7.61 11.55 -41.43
N GLY A 169 -8.34 12.64 -41.75
CA GLY A 169 -8.82 12.89 -43.09
C GLY A 169 -7.66 13.08 -44.05
N ALA A 170 -7.58 12.19 -44.99
CA ALA A 170 -6.80 12.39 -46.21
C ALA A 170 -7.23 13.67 -46.92
N ALA A 171 -6.29 14.52 -47.25
CA ALA A 171 -6.41 15.48 -48.31
C ALA A 171 -5.15 15.39 -49.14
N GLY A 172 -5.30 14.83 -50.31
CA GLY A 172 -4.37 14.94 -51.41
C GLY A 172 -4.37 16.35 -52.00
N CYS A 173 -3.28 16.70 -52.50
CA CYS A 173 -2.91 17.29 -53.79
C CYS A 173 -1.41 17.63 -53.70
#